data_d3d92a8c7fb93301f29fa9f53fb47a64
#
_entry.id   d3d92a8c7fb93301f29fa9f53fb47a64
#
_cell.length_a   1.000
_cell.length_b   1.000
_cell.length_c   1.000
_cell.angle_alpha   90.00
_cell.angle_beta   90.00
_cell.angle_gamma   90.00
#
_symmetry.space_group_name_H-M   'P 1'
#
loop_
_entity.id
_entity.type
_entity.pdbx_description
1 polymer ?
#
loop_
_entity_poly.entity_id
_entity_poly.type
_entity_poly.pdbx_seq_one_letter_code
_entity_poly.pdbx_strand_id
1 'polypeptide(L)'
;MPQFSMNESRRPILEQIPNYSIEIARSQHHIIVRSGNIVLAESDESLILRETRHEDAFYLPKRDINLSLLTPTDLSTYCPFKGHASYWSLNENHINFVWSYEDPYPEVKAIRSYLSFYTDKVMIETK
;
A
#
# COMPACT_ATOMS: atom_id res chain seq x y z
N MET A 1 -24.03 2.57 22.38
CA MET A 1 -22.63 2.32 22.48
C MET A 1 -21.82 3.42 21.81
N PRO A 2 -20.85 3.95 22.50
CA PRO A 2 -20.01 4.93 21.83
C PRO A 2 -19.34 4.30 20.65
N GLN A 3 -19.30 5.06 19.59
CA GLN A 3 -18.57 4.66 18.43
C GLN A 3 -17.14 5.10 18.62
N PHE A 4 -16.26 4.19 18.82
CA PHE A 4 -14.93 4.61 18.57
C PHE A 4 -14.69 4.55 17.11
N SER A 5 -13.93 5.46 16.58
CA SER A 5 -13.39 5.23 15.26
C SER A 5 -12.45 4.04 15.34
N MET A 6 -12.30 3.30 14.27
CA MET A 6 -11.27 2.26 14.16
C MET A 6 -9.90 2.85 14.45
N ASN A 7 -9.74 4.12 14.14
CA ASN A 7 -8.49 4.84 14.34
C ASN A 7 -8.12 4.96 15.82
N GLU A 8 -9.12 5.18 16.67
CA GLU A 8 -8.86 5.29 18.09
C GLU A 8 -8.51 3.95 18.72
N SER A 9 -9.24 2.89 18.32
CA SER A 9 -9.05 1.58 18.93
C SER A 9 -7.70 0.96 18.58
N ARG A 10 -7.06 1.38 17.49
CA ARG A 10 -5.81 0.80 17.04
C ARG A 10 -4.59 1.32 17.79
N ARG A 11 -4.64 2.55 18.27
CA ARG A 11 -3.48 3.17 18.90
C ARG A 11 -2.90 2.33 20.05
N PRO A 12 -3.69 1.76 20.95
CA PRO A 12 -3.13 0.94 22.00
C PRO A 12 -2.37 -0.29 21.51
N ILE A 13 -2.73 -0.81 20.35
CA ILE A 13 -2.03 -1.98 19.79
C ILE A 13 -0.59 -1.63 19.45
N LEU A 14 -0.37 -0.49 18.81
CA LEU A 14 0.98 -0.03 18.49
C LEU A 14 1.80 0.20 19.76
N GLU A 15 1.18 0.79 20.77
CA GLU A 15 1.85 1.08 22.03
C GLU A 15 2.22 -0.18 22.80
N GLN A 16 1.50 -1.27 22.57
CA GLN A 16 1.71 -2.52 23.29
C GLN A 16 2.80 -3.40 22.68
N ILE A 17 3.27 -3.08 21.49
CA ILE A 17 4.29 -3.89 20.82
C ILE A 17 5.62 -3.14 20.89
N PRO A 18 6.53 -3.56 21.78
CA PRO A 18 7.80 -2.86 21.94
C PRO A 18 8.64 -2.97 20.67
N ASN A 19 9.32 -1.89 20.34
CA ASN A 19 10.23 -1.83 19.21
C ASN A 19 9.57 -2.07 17.86
N TYR A 20 8.25 -1.93 17.79
CA TYR A 20 7.55 -1.99 16.52
C TYR A 20 7.42 -0.58 15.95
N SER A 21 7.85 -0.40 14.73
CA SER A 21 7.78 0.91 14.09
C SER A 21 7.31 0.79 12.65
N ILE A 22 6.64 1.85 12.21
CA ILE A 22 6.30 2.06 10.81
C ILE A 22 6.78 3.46 10.47
N GLU A 23 7.67 3.55 9.49
CA GLU A 23 8.16 4.82 8.99
C GLU A 23 7.71 5.00 7.55
N ILE A 24 7.24 6.20 7.23
CA ILE A 24 6.84 6.53 5.86
C ILE A 24 7.64 7.76 5.45
N ALA A 25 8.33 7.65 4.32
CA ALA A 25 9.15 8.75 3.80
C ALA A 25 8.95 8.86 2.30
N ARG A 26 9.26 10.01 1.76
CA ARG A 26 9.28 10.18 0.30
C ARG A 26 10.44 9.39 -0.27
N SER A 27 10.16 8.64 -1.32
CA SER A 27 11.22 7.96 -2.06
C SER A 27 11.97 8.99 -2.90
N GLN A 28 13.29 8.84 -2.98
CA GLN A 28 14.12 9.69 -3.82
C GLN A 28 14.24 9.12 -5.23
N HIS A 29 13.59 8.01 -5.50
CA HIS A 29 13.73 7.30 -6.76
C HIS A 29 12.55 7.55 -7.68
N HIS A 30 12.83 7.51 -8.96
CA HIS A 30 11.79 7.34 -9.97
C HIS A 30 11.44 5.85 -10.01
N ILE A 31 10.17 5.53 -9.84
CA ILE A 31 9.70 4.15 -9.72
C ILE A 31 8.90 3.79 -10.97
N ILE A 32 9.23 2.66 -11.56
CA ILE A 32 8.46 2.08 -12.65
C ILE A 32 8.02 0.69 -12.24
N VAL A 33 6.72 0.39 -12.38
CA VAL A 33 6.15 -0.91 -12.07
C VAL A 33 5.69 -1.56 -13.37
N ARG A 34 6.22 -2.75 -13.66
CA ARG A 34 5.91 -3.48 -14.90
C ARG A 34 5.40 -4.88 -14.61
N SER A 35 4.52 -5.34 -15.47
CA SER A 35 4.20 -6.75 -15.61
C SER A 35 4.58 -7.14 -17.04
N GLY A 36 5.69 -7.86 -17.19
CA GLY A 36 6.26 -8.12 -18.51
C GLY A 36 6.59 -6.81 -19.22
N ASN A 37 6.02 -6.61 -20.39
CA ASN A 37 6.22 -5.38 -21.18
C ASN A 37 5.19 -4.29 -20.85
N ILE A 38 4.29 -4.55 -19.92
CA ILE A 38 3.22 -3.62 -19.60
C ILE A 38 3.65 -2.74 -18.43
N VAL A 39 3.67 -1.42 -18.64
CA VAL A 39 3.91 -0.48 -17.54
C VAL A 39 2.61 -0.22 -16.82
N LEU A 40 2.55 -0.60 -15.56
CA LEU A 40 1.37 -0.43 -14.73
C LEU A 40 1.37 0.90 -14.00
N ALA A 41 2.54 1.42 -13.70
CA ALA A 41 2.67 2.67 -12.96
C ALA A 41 4.06 3.26 -13.17
N GLU A 42 4.13 4.57 -13.04
CA GLU A 42 5.41 5.28 -13.11
C GLU A 42 5.28 6.57 -12.30
N SER A 43 6.18 6.79 -11.35
CA SER A 43 6.04 7.91 -10.44
C SER A 43 7.36 8.42 -9.91
N ASP A 44 7.45 9.74 -9.78
CA ASP A 44 8.50 10.44 -9.05
C ASP A 44 8.07 10.77 -7.62
N GLU A 45 6.85 10.45 -7.25
CA GLU A 45 6.27 10.87 -5.98
C GLU A 45 5.82 9.69 -5.13
N SER A 46 6.52 8.57 -5.24
CA SER A 46 6.22 7.42 -4.41
C SER A 46 6.66 7.66 -2.97
N LEU A 47 6.00 6.95 -2.08
CA LEU A 47 6.39 6.86 -0.68
C LEU A 47 7.00 5.50 -0.44
N ILE A 48 7.95 5.44 0.49
CA ILE A 48 8.48 4.18 0.96
C ILE A 48 8.01 3.97 2.40
N LEU A 49 7.45 2.79 2.65
CA LEU A 49 7.01 2.40 3.98
C LEU A 49 7.95 1.34 4.52
N ARG A 50 8.55 1.63 5.66
CA ARG A 50 9.46 0.71 6.35
C ARG A 50 8.80 0.27 7.64
N GLU A 51 8.60 -1.01 7.75
CA GLU A 51 7.91 -1.60 8.89
C GLU A 51 8.76 -2.68 9.51
N THR A 52 8.78 -2.74 10.83
CA THR A 52 9.55 -3.73 11.59
C THR A 52 9.24 -5.14 11.07
N ARG A 53 10.28 -5.89 10.72
CA ARG A 53 10.22 -7.29 10.24
C ARG A 53 9.52 -7.48 8.89
N HIS A 54 9.35 -6.39 8.13
CA HIS A 54 8.79 -6.47 6.78
C HIS A 54 9.77 -5.87 5.81
N GLU A 55 9.69 -6.30 4.56
CA GLU A 55 10.42 -5.63 3.50
C GLU A 55 9.83 -4.26 3.24
N ASP A 56 10.67 -3.35 2.76
CA ASP A 56 10.20 -2.02 2.38
C ASP A 56 9.17 -2.12 1.27
N ALA A 57 8.12 -1.33 1.36
CA ALA A 57 7.07 -1.29 0.35
C ALA A 57 6.98 0.10 -0.25
N PHE A 58 6.86 0.17 -1.58
CA PHE A 58 6.62 1.41 -2.28
C PHE A 58 5.13 1.62 -2.46
N TYR A 59 4.67 2.82 -2.17
CA TYR A 59 3.30 3.25 -2.38
C TYR A 59 3.29 4.37 -3.38
N LEU A 60 2.52 4.21 -4.45
CA LEU A 60 2.47 5.17 -5.55
C LEU A 60 1.12 5.88 -5.56
N PRO A 61 1.09 7.19 -5.83
CA PRO A 61 -0.18 7.91 -5.88
C PRO A 61 -1.04 7.41 -7.05
N LYS A 62 -2.34 7.41 -6.84
CA LYS A 62 -3.31 6.90 -7.80
C LYS A 62 -3.15 7.52 -9.19
N ARG A 63 -2.84 8.80 -9.24
CA ARG A 63 -2.70 9.52 -10.52
C ARG A 63 -1.56 8.99 -11.39
N ASP A 64 -0.58 8.32 -10.78
CA ASP A 64 0.59 7.79 -11.50
C ASP A 64 0.41 6.32 -11.87
N ILE A 65 -0.78 5.77 -11.65
CA ILE A 65 -1.09 4.37 -11.93
C ILE A 65 -2.06 4.28 -13.09
N ASN A 66 -1.78 3.35 -13.99
CA ASN A 66 -2.68 3.09 -15.10
C ASN A 66 -3.86 2.24 -14.63
N LEU A 67 -4.81 2.88 -13.97
CA LEU A 67 -5.96 2.19 -13.36
C LEU A 67 -6.85 1.51 -14.38
N SER A 68 -6.81 1.95 -15.65
CA SER A 68 -7.62 1.32 -16.69
C SER A 68 -7.20 -0.12 -16.95
N LEU A 69 -5.98 -0.49 -16.58
CA LEU A 69 -5.48 -1.86 -16.72
C LEU A 69 -5.86 -2.74 -15.53
N LEU A 70 -6.33 -2.15 -14.44
CA LEU A 70 -6.58 -2.86 -13.20
C LEU A 70 -8.07 -2.97 -12.92
N THR A 71 -8.48 -4.11 -12.38
CA THR A 71 -9.86 -4.36 -12.02
C THR A 71 -9.98 -4.46 -10.51
N PRO A 72 -10.81 -3.61 -9.87
CA PRO A 72 -11.03 -3.74 -8.43
C PRO A 72 -11.71 -5.06 -8.11
N THR A 73 -11.38 -5.63 -6.96
CA THR A 73 -11.92 -6.91 -6.52
C THR A 73 -12.68 -6.74 -5.20
N ASP A 74 -13.36 -7.80 -4.79
CA ASP A 74 -14.12 -7.81 -3.55
C ASP A 74 -13.28 -8.15 -2.33
N LEU A 75 -12.01 -8.49 -2.52
CA LEU A 75 -11.16 -8.84 -1.40
C LEU A 75 -10.96 -7.61 -0.50
N SER A 76 -11.09 -7.83 0.78
CA SER A 76 -10.74 -6.85 1.80
C SER A 76 -10.00 -7.57 2.91
N THR A 77 -8.89 -7.01 3.33
CA THR A 77 -8.13 -7.55 4.45
C THR A 77 -7.97 -6.48 5.52
N TYR A 78 -7.67 -6.89 6.71
CA TYR A 78 -7.51 -5.98 7.83
C TYR A 78 -6.11 -6.08 8.41
N CYS A 79 -5.45 -4.94 8.53
CA CYS A 79 -4.17 -4.82 9.23
C CYS A 79 -4.39 -4.00 10.49
N PRO A 80 -4.08 -4.54 11.68
CA PRO A 80 -4.31 -3.78 12.92
C PRO A 80 -3.47 -2.51 13.02
N PHE A 81 -2.46 -2.36 12.17
CA PHE A 81 -1.60 -1.17 12.18
C PHE A 81 -1.96 -0.16 11.10
N LYS A 82 -2.65 -0.58 10.03
CA LYS A 82 -2.90 0.29 8.88
C LYS A 82 -4.37 0.45 8.54
N GLY A 83 -5.21 -0.54 8.86
CA GLY A 83 -6.63 -0.50 8.56
C GLY A 83 -7.04 -1.53 7.53
N HIS A 84 -8.14 -1.26 6.83
CA HIS A 84 -8.65 -2.16 5.80
C HIS A 84 -8.00 -1.87 4.45
N ALA A 85 -7.58 -2.94 3.77
CA ALA A 85 -6.98 -2.84 2.45
C ALA A 85 -7.99 -3.27 1.39
N SER A 86 -8.02 -2.53 0.29
CA SER A 86 -8.76 -2.87 -0.93
C SER A 86 -7.77 -3.41 -1.96
N TYR A 87 -8.26 -4.17 -2.93
CA TYR A 87 -7.39 -4.90 -3.86
C TYR A 87 -7.82 -4.74 -5.30
N TRP A 88 -6.85 -4.92 -6.19
CA TRP A 88 -7.04 -4.91 -7.65
C TRP A 88 -6.31 -6.08 -8.27
N SER A 89 -6.80 -6.51 -9.42
CA SER A 89 -6.22 -7.56 -10.24
C SER A 89 -5.91 -7.04 -11.64
N LEU A 90 -4.97 -7.67 -12.32
CA LEU A 90 -4.69 -7.37 -13.72
C LEU A 90 -5.36 -8.38 -14.65
N ASN A 91 -5.12 -9.67 -14.38
CA ASN A 91 -5.65 -10.77 -15.16
C ASN A 91 -5.65 -12.04 -14.30
N GLU A 92 -5.91 -13.19 -14.94
CA GLU A 92 -6.01 -14.46 -14.22
C GLU A 92 -4.74 -14.86 -13.47
N ASN A 93 -3.59 -14.38 -13.90
CA ASN A 93 -2.30 -14.71 -13.30
C ASN A 93 -1.86 -13.70 -12.25
N HIS A 94 -2.54 -12.56 -12.20
CA HIS A 94 -2.21 -11.47 -11.29
C HIS A 94 -3.48 -11.05 -10.55
N ILE A 95 -3.92 -11.91 -9.63
CA ILE A 95 -5.15 -11.70 -8.87
C ILE A 95 -4.80 -11.08 -7.53
N ASN A 96 -5.50 -9.98 -7.19
CA ASN A 96 -5.34 -9.31 -5.89
C ASN A 96 -3.88 -8.96 -5.58
N PHE A 97 -3.15 -8.48 -6.58
CA PHE A 97 -1.71 -8.23 -6.44
C PHE A 97 -1.39 -6.75 -6.16
N VAL A 98 -2.40 -5.90 -6.20
CA VAL A 98 -2.29 -4.47 -5.87
C VAL A 98 -3.20 -4.20 -4.70
N TRP A 99 -2.73 -3.42 -3.73
CA TRP A 99 -3.58 -3.06 -2.61
C TRP A 99 -3.45 -1.58 -2.28
N SER A 100 -4.45 -1.08 -1.55
CA SER A 100 -4.47 0.29 -1.06
C SER A 100 -5.22 0.35 0.26
N TYR A 101 -4.77 1.21 1.13
CA TYR A 101 -5.50 1.59 2.33
C TYR A 101 -6.20 2.91 2.04
N GLU A 102 -7.49 2.83 1.71
CA GLU A 102 -8.25 4.02 1.30
C GLU A 102 -8.70 4.85 2.48
N ASP A 103 -8.75 4.25 3.66
CA ASP A 103 -9.06 4.96 4.90
C ASP A 103 -8.15 4.42 6.01
N PRO A 104 -6.85 4.73 5.95
CA PRO A 104 -5.89 4.19 6.90
C PRO A 104 -6.01 4.86 8.25
N TYR A 105 -5.45 4.22 9.27
CA TYR A 105 -5.35 4.82 10.59
C TYR A 105 -4.48 6.08 10.55
N PRO A 106 -4.70 7.03 11.48
CA PRO A 106 -4.00 8.32 11.45
C PRO A 106 -2.49 8.21 11.42
N GLU A 107 -1.92 7.20 12.05
CA GLU A 107 -0.46 7.04 12.11
C GLU A 107 0.16 6.77 10.75
N VAL A 108 -0.62 6.29 9.80
CA VAL A 108 -0.16 5.99 8.45
C VAL A 108 -0.97 6.74 7.40
N LYS A 109 -1.56 7.85 7.77
CA LYS A 109 -2.44 8.60 6.85
C LYS A 109 -1.75 9.03 5.56
N ALA A 110 -0.44 9.12 5.56
CA ALA A 110 0.30 9.54 4.36
C ALA A 110 0.11 8.60 3.18
N ILE A 111 -0.17 7.31 3.43
CA ILE A 111 -0.38 6.35 2.35
C ILE A 111 -1.82 6.27 1.86
N ARG A 112 -2.70 7.12 2.37
CA ARG A 112 -4.12 7.10 2.00
C ARG A 112 -4.29 7.14 0.50
N SER A 113 -4.99 6.14 -0.02
CA SER A 113 -5.30 5.98 -1.46
C SER A 113 -4.08 5.83 -2.36
N TYR A 114 -2.89 5.64 -1.81
CA TYR A 114 -1.74 5.22 -2.59
C TYR A 114 -1.82 3.71 -2.80
N LEU A 115 -1.31 3.23 -3.91
CA LEU A 115 -1.34 1.81 -4.24
C LEU A 115 0.03 1.20 -4.14
N SER A 116 0.08 -0.04 -3.66
CA SER A 116 1.31 -0.82 -3.57
C SER A 116 1.12 -2.14 -4.31
N PHE A 117 2.21 -2.79 -4.69
CA PHE A 117 2.21 -3.97 -5.54
C PHE A 117 2.99 -5.10 -4.88
N TYR A 118 2.49 -6.33 -4.99
CA TYR A 118 3.27 -7.50 -4.55
C TYR A 118 4.45 -7.69 -5.49
N THR A 119 5.64 -7.67 -4.92
CA THR A 119 6.89 -7.68 -5.70
C THR A 119 7.18 -9.02 -6.34
N ASP A 120 6.53 -10.09 -5.91
CA ASP A 120 6.65 -11.39 -6.56
C ASP A 120 5.79 -11.50 -7.82
N LYS A 121 4.94 -10.50 -8.10
CA LYS A 121 4.05 -10.49 -9.25
C LYS A 121 4.46 -9.48 -10.31
N VAL A 122 5.26 -8.51 -9.96
CA VAL A 122 5.65 -7.42 -10.86
C VAL A 122 7.15 -7.15 -10.71
N MET A 123 7.67 -6.42 -11.68
CA MET A 123 9.03 -5.89 -11.60
C MET A 123 8.95 -4.42 -11.19
N ILE A 124 9.68 -4.05 -10.17
CA ILE A 124 9.78 -2.66 -9.73
C ILE A 124 11.20 -2.18 -10.04
N GLU A 125 11.28 -1.17 -10.91
CA GLU A 125 12.54 -0.54 -11.24
C GLU A 125 12.67 0.77 -10.48
N THR A 126 13.84 0.99 -9.91
CA THR A 126 14.16 2.24 -9.22
C THR A 126 15.30 2.93 -9.94
N LYS A 127 15.15 4.21 -10.21
CA LYS A 127 16.16 4.99 -10.91
C LYS A 127 16.60 6.20 -10.12
#